data_b2d58d34a80f64565e5ca32aa12e8479
#
_entry.id   b2d58d34a80f64565e5ca32aa12e8479
#
_cell.length_a   1.000
_cell.length_b   1.000
_cell.length_c   1.000
_cell.angle_alpha   90.00
_cell.angle_beta   90.00
_cell.angle_gamma   90.00
#
_symmetry.space_group_name_H-M   'P 1'
#
loop_
_entity.id
_entity.type
_entity.pdbx_description
1 polymer ?
#
loop_
_entity_poly.entity_id
_entity_poly.type
_entity_poly.pdbx_seq_one_letter_code
_entity_poly.pdbx_strand_id
1 'polypeptide(L)'
;MKKKLVSLLIVISLGSFAQTKMITKTGKITFEASVPAVEEIKAKNESVTCILNTSTGEIASLALLKAFKFKVALMEEHFNENYVESDTYPKTTFKGKIDNFDISKLSATAKEYTIKGKMEMHGKTKDITIIASIKKTAEGVEIDSNFNLNTDDYGIDIPSIVSKKISKKVAVKFEVKLK
;
A
#
# COMPACT_ATOMS: atom_id res chain seq x y z
N MET A 1 -22.72 37.54 -59.74
CA MET A 1 -21.91 36.35 -59.30
C MET A 1 -21.86 36.32 -57.82
N LYS A 2 -22.66 35.44 -57.17
CA LYS A 2 -22.72 35.32 -55.69
C LYS A 2 -21.80 34.20 -55.22
N LYS A 3 -20.67 34.57 -54.55
CA LYS A 3 -19.75 33.59 -53.96
C LYS A 3 -20.38 33.00 -52.68
N LYS A 4 -20.72 31.71 -52.65
CA LYS A 4 -21.16 30.98 -51.47
C LYS A 4 -19.90 30.58 -50.65
N LEU A 5 -19.75 31.18 -49.47
CA LEU A 5 -18.75 30.83 -48.50
C LEU A 5 -19.25 29.57 -47.74
N VAL A 6 -18.61 28.42 -47.95
CA VAL A 6 -18.89 27.20 -47.23
C VAL A 6 -17.98 27.20 -45.99
N SER A 7 -18.54 27.45 -44.83
CA SER A 7 -17.83 27.37 -43.53
C SER A 7 -17.74 25.91 -43.11
N LEU A 8 -16.56 25.32 -43.18
CA LEU A 8 -16.26 23.96 -42.73
C LEU A 8 -16.08 24.00 -41.20
N LEU A 9 -17.09 23.53 -40.49
CA LEU A 9 -17.05 23.41 -39.03
C LEU A 9 -16.23 22.15 -38.65
N ILE A 10 -14.97 22.34 -38.24
CA ILE A 10 -14.13 21.26 -37.74
C ILE A 10 -14.55 21.01 -36.28
N VAL A 11 -15.29 19.94 -36.02
CA VAL A 11 -15.60 19.45 -34.68
C VAL A 11 -14.37 18.70 -34.17
N ILE A 12 -13.56 19.38 -33.37
CA ILE A 12 -12.46 18.75 -32.61
C ILE A 12 -13.09 17.97 -31.46
N SER A 13 -13.22 16.66 -31.62
CA SER A 13 -13.58 15.77 -30.54
C SER A 13 -12.40 15.71 -29.54
N LEU A 14 -12.50 16.46 -28.44
CA LEU A 14 -11.62 16.31 -27.28
C LEU A 14 -11.88 14.93 -26.68
N GLY A 15 -11.07 13.95 -27.09
CA GLY A 15 -11.05 12.64 -26.44
C GLY A 15 -10.69 12.83 -24.97
N SER A 16 -11.67 12.65 -24.07
CA SER A 16 -11.42 12.56 -22.64
C SER A 16 -10.50 11.36 -22.41
N PHE A 17 -9.22 11.60 -22.21
CA PHE A 17 -8.30 10.59 -21.69
C PHE A 17 -8.79 10.26 -20.26
N ALA A 18 -9.56 9.17 -20.13
CA ALA A 18 -9.92 8.67 -18.83
C ALA A 18 -8.62 8.40 -18.06
N GLN A 19 -8.45 9.05 -16.91
CA GLN A 19 -7.28 8.85 -16.07
C GLN A 19 -7.26 7.39 -15.61
N THR A 20 -6.33 6.60 -16.14
CA THR A 20 -6.23 5.16 -15.85
C THR A 20 -5.47 4.85 -14.57
N LYS A 21 -4.92 5.87 -13.91
CA LYS A 21 -4.15 5.72 -12.67
C LYS A 21 -4.72 6.62 -11.59
N MET A 22 -4.97 6.02 -10.44
CA MET A 22 -5.26 6.72 -9.18
C MET A 22 -4.04 6.61 -8.27
N ILE A 23 -3.73 7.68 -7.52
CA ILE A 23 -2.54 7.76 -6.68
C ILE A 23 -2.86 8.39 -5.33
N THR A 24 -2.14 7.96 -4.30
CA THR A 24 -2.04 8.66 -3.02
C THR A 24 -0.59 8.69 -2.56
N LYS A 25 -0.23 9.72 -1.77
CA LYS A 25 1.06 9.82 -1.05
C LYS A 25 0.85 9.92 0.46
N THR A 26 -0.38 9.77 0.91
CA THR A 26 -0.80 9.89 2.31
C THR A 26 -1.49 8.61 2.80
N GLY A 27 -1.15 7.48 2.18
CA GLY A 27 -1.56 6.17 2.66
C GLY A 27 -0.97 5.87 4.03
N LYS A 28 -1.61 4.96 4.76
CA LYS A 28 -1.21 4.59 6.11
C LYS A 28 -0.87 3.10 6.17
N ILE A 29 0.23 2.81 6.87
CA ILE A 29 0.55 1.47 7.35
C ILE A 29 0.71 1.56 8.85
N THR A 30 0.02 0.70 9.56
CA THR A 30 0.27 0.45 10.98
C THR A 30 0.71 -1.00 11.12
N PHE A 31 1.75 -1.27 11.87
CA PHE A 31 2.10 -2.64 12.22
C PHE A 31 2.19 -2.81 13.73
N GLU A 32 1.97 -4.05 14.16
CA GLU A 32 2.07 -4.46 15.54
C GLU A 32 2.80 -5.80 15.64
N ALA A 33 3.86 -5.81 16.44
CA ALA A 33 4.69 -6.98 16.73
C ALA A 33 4.67 -7.32 18.23
N SER A 34 3.64 -6.90 18.95
CA SER A 34 3.49 -7.12 20.38
C SER A 34 3.24 -8.60 20.71
N VAL A 35 3.79 -9.06 21.83
CA VAL A 35 3.36 -10.30 22.47
C VAL A 35 2.30 -9.95 23.52
N PRO A 36 1.18 -10.70 23.62
CA PRO A 36 0.12 -10.42 24.60
C PRO A 36 0.65 -10.26 26.03
N ALA A 37 0.11 -9.27 26.76
CA ALA A 37 0.47 -8.92 28.14
C ALA A 37 1.91 -8.38 28.34
N VAL A 38 2.57 -7.95 27.25
CA VAL A 38 3.89 -7.30 27.31
C VAL A 38 3.75 -5.88 26.74
N GLU A 39 4.85 -5.15 26.65
CA GLU A 39 4.88 -3.79 26.12
C GLU A 39 4.39 -3.74 24.66
N GLU A 40 3.58 -2.72 24.31
CA GLU A 40 3.05 -2.53 22.96
C GLU A 40 4.18 -2.15 22.00
N ILE A 41 4.44 -3.01 21.02
CA ILE A 41 5.39 -2.74 19.92
C ILE A 41 4.59 -2.46 18.66
N LYS A 42 4.37 -1.17 18.42
CA LYS A 42 3.52 -0.67 17.36
C LYS A 42 4.11 0.57 16.71
N ALA A 43 4.04 0.62 15.39
CA ALA A 43 4.47 1.80 14.65
C ALA A 43 3.48 2.15 13.54
N LYS A 44 3.50 3.41 13.12
CA LYS A 44 2.64 3.97 12.08
C LYS A 44 3.46 4.80 11.08
N ASN A 45 3.16 4.59 9.80
CA ASN A 45 3.64 5.43 8.69
C ASN A 45 2.41 6.03 7.99
N GLU A 46 2.37 7.36 7.82
CA GLU A 46 1.25 8.09 7.19
C GLU A 46 1.66 8.74 5.86
N SER A 47 2.79 8.33 5.30
CA SER A 47 3.33 8.86 4.04
C SER A 47 3.54 7.78 2.98
N VAL A 48 2.70 6.75 3.00
CA VAL A 48 2.78 5.64 2.05
C VAL A 48 2.27 6.11 0.69
N THR A 49 3.09 5.88 -0.35
CA THR A 49 2.66 6.08 -1.73
C THR A 49 1.99 4.82 -2.23
N CYS A 50 0.82 4.96 -2.84
CA CYS A 50 0.13 3.86 -3.51
C CYS A 50 -0.43 4.32 -4.85
N ILE A 51 -0.33 3.44 -5.86
CA ILE A 51 -0.83 3.66 -7.23
C ILE A 51 -1.69 2.47 -7.61
N LEU A 52 -2.87 2.74 -8.15
CA LEU A 52 -3.79 1.76 -8.74
C LEU A 52 -4.00 2.08 -10.21
N ASN A 53 -3.75 1.11 -11.09
CA ASN A 53 -4.19 1.16 -12.48
C ASN A 53 -5.65 0.68 -12.54
N THR A 54 -6.56 1.60 -12.84
CA THR A 54 -8.00 1.32 -12.83
C THR A 54 -8.48 0.46 -13.99
N SER A 55 -7.66 0.35 -15.06
CA SER A 55 -7.98 -0.49 -16.22
C SER A 55 -7.54 -1.94 -16.05
N THR A 56 -6.42 -2.18 -15.32
CA THR A 56 -5.80 -3.50 -15.21
C THR A 56 -5.94 -4.14 -13.82
N GLY A 57 -6.28 -3.34 -12.79
CA GLY A 57 -6.26 -3.76 -11.38
C GLY A 57 -4.86 -3.91 -10.80
N GLU A 58 -3.81 -3.48 -11.52
CA GLU A 58 -2.45 -3.47 -10.98
C GLU A 58 -2.32 -2.43 -9.88
N ILE A 59 -1.72 -2.83 -8.78
CA ILE A 59 -1.51 -1.98 -7.61
C ILE A 59 -0.04 -2.04 -7.18
N ALA A 60 0.50 -0.88 -6.83
CA ALA A 60 1.84 -0.79 -6.28
C ALA A 60 1.85 0.15 -5.08
N SER A 61 2.59 -0.22 -4.03
CA SER A 61 2.81 0.65 -2.87
C SER A 61 4.28 0.71 -2.48
N LEU A 62 4.66 1.84 -1.86
CA LEU A 62 5.99 2.09 -1.34
C LEU A 62 5.87 2.79 0.02
N ALA A 63 6.58 2.27 1.01
CA ALA A 63 6.75 2.90 2.30
C ALA A 63 8.25 3.07 2.63
N LEU A 64 8.65 4.28 3.03
CA LEU A 64 9.99 4.53 3.56
C LEU A 64 10.06 4.00 5.00
N LEU A 65 11.10 3.23 5.34
CA LEU A 65 11.22 2.61 6.65
C LEU A 65 11.45 3.64 7.76
N LYS A 66 12.25 4.67 7.52
CA LYS A 66 12.46 5.78 8.46
C LYS A 66 11.22 6.65 8.73
N ALA A 67 10.16 6.49 7.94
CA ALA A 67 8.89 7.19 8.16
C ALA A 67 7.94 6.47 9.14
N PHE A 68 8.28 5.28 9.60
CA PHE A 68 7.56 4.63 10.68
C PHE A 68 7.86 5.30 12.02
N LYS A 69 6.81 5.69 12.75
CA LYS A 69 6.90 6.39 14.04
C LYS A 69 6.36 5.50 15.15
N PHE A 70 7.13 5.40 16.21
CA PHE A 70 6.82 4.66 17.44
C PHE A 70 6.44 5.64 18.56
N LYS A 71 5.76 5.12 19.59
CA LYS A 71 5.51 5.90 20.82
C LYS A 71 6.79 6.17 21.61
N VAL A 72 7.75 5.24 21.52
CA VAL A 72 9.03 5.27 22.25
C VAL A 72 10.17 5.43 21.26
N ALA A 73 10.95 6.51 21.41
CA ALA A 73 12.04 6.84 20.49
C ALA A 73 13.09 5.72 20.38
N LEU A 74 13.43 5.07 21.49
CA LEU A 74 14.38 3.95 21.49
C LEU A 74 13.88 2.75 20.67
N MET A 75 12.57 2.49 20.65
CA MET A 75 12.01 1.45 19.78
C MET A 75 12.12 1.82 18.30
N GLU A 76 11.95 3.10 17.97
CA GLU A 76 12.14 3.61 16.58
C GLU A 76 13.60 3.46 16.15
N GLU A 77 14.53 3.78 17.02
CA GLU A 77 15.97 3.61 16.80
C GLU A 77 16.31 2.13 16.56
N HIS A 78 15.94 1.23 17.48
CA HIS A 78 16.19 -0.21 17.32
C HIS A 78 15.53 -0.78 16.07
N PHE A 79 14.31 -0.36 15.74
CA PHE A 79 13.64 -0.76 14.49
C PHE A 79 14.48 -0.40 13.28
N ASN A 80 14.95 0.85 13.21
CA ASN A 80 15.71 1.33 12.07
C ASN A 80 17.11 0.72 11.96
N GLU A 81 17.81 0.54 13.08
CA GLU A 81 19.23 0.15 13.09
C GLU A 81 19.39 -1.38 13.18
N ASN A 82 18.63 -2.04 14.05
CA ASN A 82 18.90 -3.43 14.40
C ASN A 82 17.98 -4.43 13.70
N TYR A 83 16.77 -4.01 13.26
CA TYR A 83 15.80 -4.93 12.65
C TYR A 83 15.67 -4.75 11.16
N VAL A 84 15.37 -3.55 10.68
CA VAL A 84 15.14 -3.33 9.24
C VAL A 84 16.32 -2.73 8.52
N GLU A 85 17.38 -2.33 9.24
CA GLU A 85 18.60 -1.74 8.70
C GLU A 85 18.29 -0.65 7.65
N SER A 86 17.50 0.37 8.08
CA SER A 86 16.87 1.33 7.17
C SER A 86 17.87 2.21 6.39
N ASP A 87 19.13 2.24 6.76
CA ASP A 87 20.19 2.89 5.98
C ASP A 87 20.60 2.05 4.76
N THR A 88 20.61 0.72 4.91
CA THR A 88 20.91 -0.23 3.83
C THR A 88 19.66 -0.53 2.99
N TYR A 89 18.53 -0.69 3.64
CA TYR A 89 17.23 -1.01 3.03
C TYR A 89 16.20 0.10 3.32
N PRO A 90 16.26 1.25 2.64
CA PRO A 90 15.49 2.44 3.05
C PRO A 90 13.99 2.34 2.84
N LYS A 91 13.51 1.34 2.12
CA LYS A 91 12.10 1.21 1.73
C LYS A 91 11.62 -0.23 1.69
N THR A 92 10.32 -0.41 1.84
CA THR A 92 9.61 -1.62 1.45
C THR A 92 8.66 -1.31 0.30
N THR A 93 8.48 -2.27 -0.62
CA THR A 93 7.59 -2.13 -1.78
C THR A 93 6.68 -3.35 -1.92
N PHE A 94 5.47 -3.10 -2.41
CA PHE A 94 4.57 -4.15 -2.86
C PHE A 94 4.14 -3.87 -4.29
N LYS A 95 4.12 -4.88 -5.14
CA LYS A 95 3.59 -4.83 -6.51
C LYS A 95 2.71 -6.04 -6.73
N GLY A 96 1.45 -5.82 -7.04
CA GLY A 96 0.47 -6.88 -7.20
C GLY A 96 -0.66 -6.54 -8.14
N LYS A 97 -1.62 -7.46 -8.19
CA LYS A 97 -2.83 -7.31 -8.99
C LYS A 97 -4.03 -7.76 -8.17
N ILE A 98 -5.11 -7.02 -8.30
CA ILE A 98 -6.41 -7.31 -7.71
C ILE A 98 -7.11 -8.31 -8.62
N ASP A 99 -7.47 -9.48 -8.10
CA ASP A 99 -8.17 -10.52 -8.87
C ASP A 99 -9.57 -10.02 -9.28
N ASN A 100 -9.93 -10.24 -10.56
CA ASN A 100 -11.24 -9.88 -11.13
C ASN A 100 -11.64 -8.41 -10.94
N PHE A 101 -10.65 -7.51 -10.89
CA PHE A 101 -10.89 -6.08 -10.72
C PHE A 101 -11.61 -5.47 -11.90
N ASP A 102 -12.67 -4.73 -11.60
CA ASP A 102 -13.43 -3.92 -12.56
C ASP A 102 -13.90 -2.65 -11.84
N ILE A 103 -13.35 -1.51 -12.19
CA ILE A 103 -13.66 -0.22 -11.58
C ILE A 103 -15.15 0.14 -11.71
N SER A 104 -15.83 -0.33 -12.77
CA SER A 104 -17.25 -0.06 -12.99
C SER A 104 -18.17 -0.81 -12.03
N LYS A 105 -17.68 -1.92 -11.44
CA LYS A 105 -18.41 -2.75 -10.48
C LYS A 105 -18.19 -2.34 -9.03
N LEU A 106 -17.31 -1.37 -8.77
CA LEU A 106 -17.15 -0.82 -7.42
C LEU A 106 -18.35 0.04 -7.05
N SER A 107 -18.79 -0.11 -5.81
CA SER A 107 -19.89 0.67 -5.21
C SER A 107 -19.42 1.30 -3.89
N ALA A 108 -20.30 2.12 -3.28
CA ALA A 108 -20.04 2.68 -1.95
C ALA A 108 -20.02 1.59 -0.85
N THR A 109 -20.62 0.43 -1.11
CA THR A 109 -20.54 -0.73 -0.22
C THR A 109 -19.21 -1.45 -0.46
N ALA A 110 -18.45 -1.60 0.60
CA ALA A 110 -17.16 -2.31 0.54
C ALA A 110 -17.36 -3.80 0.21
N LYS A 111 -16.47 -4.33 -0.64
CA LYS A 111 -16.40 -5.75 -0.99
C LYS A 111 -14.97 -6.25 -0.83
N GLU A 112 -14.83 -7.53 -0.51
CA GLU A 112 -13.54 -8.20 -0.41
C GLU A 112 -13.02 -8.60 -1.79
N TYR A 113 -11.72 -8.36 -1.98
CA TYR A 113 -10.96 -8.75 -3.15
C TYR A 113 -9.67 -9.43 -2.73
N THR A 114 -9.25 -10.42 -3.49
CA THR A 114 -7.93 -11.03 -3.34
C THR A 114 -6.91 -10.21 -4.14
N ILE A 115 -5.80 -9.88 -3.50
CA ILE A 115 -4.66 -9.20 -4.14
C ILE A 115 -3.46 -10.13 -4.05
N LYS A 116 -2.89 -10.50 -5.19
CA LYS A 116 -1.67 -11.33 -5.29
C LYS A 116 -0.53 -10.47 -5.77
N GLY A 117 0.63 -10.63 -5.16
CA GLY A 117 1.79 -9.82 -5.56
C GLY A 117 3.06 -10.20 -4.86
N LYS A 118 4.09 -9.41 -5.15
CA LYS A 118 5.42 -9.53 -4.59
C LYS A 118 5.67 -8.39 -3.61
N MET A 119 6.09 -8.73 -2.41
CA MET A 119 6.54 -7.78 -1.41
C MET A 119 8.04 -7.87 -1.26
N GLU A 120 8.71 -6.74 -1.38
CA GLU A 120 10.14 -6.58 -1.15
C GLU A 120 10.36 -5.81 0.15
N MET A 121 11.13 -6.38 1.05
CA MET A 121 11.51 -5.80 2.33
C MET A 121 12.85 -6.39 2.76
N HIS A 122 13.74 -5.56 3.33
CA HIS A 122 15.04 -6.00 3.84
C HIS A 122 15.84 -6.83 2.82
N GLY A 123 15.85 -6.39 1.54
CA GLY A 123 16.55 -7.04 0.43
C GLY A 123 15.97 -8.38 -0.03
N LYS A 124 14.88 -8.86 0.57
CA LYS A 124 14.21 -10.11 0.18
C LYS A 124 12.85 -9.85 -0.44
N THR A 125 12.51 -10.66 -1.44
CA THR A 125 11.21 -10.61 -2.14
C THR A 125 10.43 -11.89 -1.87
N LYS A 126 9.16 -11.75 -1.49
CA LYS A 126 8.22 -12.85 -1.26
C LYS A 126 6.93 -12.64 -2.04
N ASP A 127 6.37 -13.73 -2.56
CA ASP A 127 5.01 -13.74 -3.06
C ASP A 127 4.05 -13.77 -1.86
N ILE A 128 3.10 -12.82 -1.85
CA ILE A 128 2.07 -12.75 -0.82
C ILE A 128 0.68 -12.65 -1.45
N THR A 129 -0.30 -13.18 -0.74
CA THR A 129 -1.71 -13.05 -1.07
C THR A 129 -2.40 -12.40 0.12
N ILE A 130 -3.09 -11.29 -0.13
CA ILE A 130 -3.82 -10.55 0.89
C ILE A 130 -5.29 -10.39 0.48
N ILE A 131 -6.17 -10.28 1.46
CA ILE A 131 -7.57 -9.90 1.26
C ILE A 131 -7.70 -8.43 1.61
N ALA A 132 -8.30 -7.67 0.71
CA ALA A 132 -8.56 -6.25 0.91
C ALA A 132 -10.03 -5.93 0.72
N SER A 133 -10.55 -5.07 1.57
CA SER A 133 -11.85 -4.44 1.44
C SER A 133 -11.71 -3.22 0.53
N ILE A 134 -12.45 -3.19 -0.58
CA ILE A 134 -12.38 -2.12 -1.58
C ILE A 134 -13.76 -1.52 -1.80
N LYS A 135 -13.83 -0.18 -1.81
CA LYS A 135 -15.06 0.55 -2.12
C LYS A 135 -14.78 1.80 -2.95
N LYS A 136 -15.79 2.23 -3.67
CA LYS A 136 -15.82 3.53 -4.35
C LYS A 136 -16.23 4.62 -3.36
N THR A 137 -15.59 5.78 -3.43
CA THR A 137 -15.96 6.98 -2.68
C THR A 137 -16.28 8.11 -3.64
N ALA A 138 -16.76 9.23 -3.13
CA ALA A 138 -16.98 10.44 -3.94
C ALA A 138 -15.69 10.97 -4.59
N GLU A 139 -14.55 10.71 -3.95
CA GLU A 139 -13.25 11.23 -4.37
C GLU A 139 -12.37 10.20 -5.10
N GLY A 140 -12.76 8.92 -5.13
CA GLY A 140 -11.97 7.86 -5.77
C GLY A 140 -12.21 6.47 -5.19
N VAL A 141 -11.14 5.75 -4.85
CA VAL A 141 -11.18 4.37 -4.34
C VAL A 141 -10.49 4.29 -2.98
N GLU A 142 -11.16 3.64 -2.03
CA GLU A 142 -10.60 3.32 -0.71
C GLU A 142 -10.30 1.82 -0.66
N ILE A 143 -9.11 1.48 -0.17
CA ILE A 143 -8.62 0.10 -0.01
C ILE A 143 -8.09 -0.06 1.41
N ASP A 144 -8.63 -1.03 2.13
CA ASP A 144 -8.24 -1.40 3.48
C ASP A 144 -7.89 -2.88 3.53
N SER A 145 -6.80 -3.24 4.18
CA SER A 145 -6.40 -4.63 4.35
C SER A 145 -5.75 -4.86 5.70
N ASN A 146 -6.03 -6.02 6.30
CA ASN A 146 -5.35 -6.52 7.49
C ASN A 146 -4.74 -7.88 7.14
N PHE A 147 -3.44 -8.01 7.33
CA PHE A 147 -2.71 -9.24 7.04
C PHE A 147 -1.54 -9.42 7.99
N ASN A 148 -0.89 -10.59 7.93
CA ASN A 148 0.28 -10.86 8.76
C ASN A 148 1.50 -11.09 7.86
N LEU A 149 2.66 -10.67 8.36
CA LEU A 149 3.96 -10.98 7.81
C LEU A 149 4.77 -11.75 8.84
N ASN A 150 5.70 -12.59 8.39
CA ASN A 150 6.68 -13.24 9.26
C ASN A 150 8.05 -12.58 9.02
N THR A 151 8.72 -12.14 10.09
CA THR A 151 10.04 -11.52 10.01
C THR A 151 11.08 -12.44 9.38
N ASP A 152 11.00 -13.76 9.64
CA ASP A 152 11.92 -14.75 9.08
C ASP A 152 11.88 -14.80 7.54
N ASP A 153 10.71 -14.54 6.94
CA ASP A 153 10.54 -14.49 5.48
C ASP A 153 11.40 -13.41 4.82
N TYR A 154 11.70 -12.36 5.56
CA TYR A 154 12.50 -11.23 5.10
C TYR A 154 13.90 -11.19 5.72
N GLY A 155 14.28 -12.21 6.50
CA GLY A 155 15.58 -12.29 7.16
C GLY A 155 15.78 -11.23 8.23
N ILE A 156 14.69 -10.74 8.81
CA ILE A 156 14.72 -9.86 9.97
C ILE A 156 14.79 -10.76 11.20
N ASP A 157 15.95 -10.83 11.82
CA ASP A 157 16.17 -11.68 12.99
C ASP A 157 15.62 -11.03 14.27
N ILE A 158 14.92 -11.83 15.07
CA ILE A 158 14.46 -11.44 16.40
C ILE A 158 15.28 -12.23 17.41
N PRO A 159 16.27 -11.59 18.09
CA PRO A 159 17.15 -12.27 19.04
C PRO A 159 16.37 -12.99 20.13
N SER A 160 16.83 -14.17 20.52
CA SER A 160 16.14 -15.02 21.50
C SER A 160 15.88 -14.33 22.84
N ILE A 161 16.76 -13.42 23.26
CA ILE A 161 16.62 -12.65 24.50
C ILE A 161 15.39 -11.74 24.53
N VAL A 162 14.93 -11.27 23.35
CA VAL A 162 13.76 -10.39 23.20
C VAL A 162 12.57 -11.11 22.58
N SER A 163 12.68 -12.37 22.19
CA SER A 163 11.62 -13.16 21.52
C SER A 163 10.37 -13.35 22.39
N LYS A 164 10.48 -13.17 23.71
CA LYS A 164 9.35 -13.15 24.65
C LYS A 164 8.59 -11.83 24.63
N LYS A 165 9.14 -10.77 24.01
CA LYS A 165 8.56 -9.43 23.92
C LYS A 165 8.17 -9.06 22.51
N ILE A 166 8.88 -9.55 21.50
CA ILE A 166 8.71 -9.21 20.09
C ILE A 166 8.24 -10.44 19.32
N SER A 167 7.08 -10.35 18.70
CA SER A 167 6.50 -11.41 17.88
C SER A 167 7.16 -11.42 16.48
N LYS A 168 7.56 -12.62 16.02
CA LYS A 168 7.96 -12.83 14.62
C LYS A 168 6.80 -12.67 13.64
N LYS A 169 5.58 -12.94 14.09
CA LYS A 169 4.36 -12.71 13.31
C LYS A 169 3.87 -11.28 13.57
N VAL A 170 4.01 -10.44 12.57
CA VAL A 170 3.69 -9.01 12.61
C VAL A 170 2.32 -8.79 11.96
N ALA A 171 1.37 -8.25 12.73
CA ALA A 171 0.09 -7.82 12.20
C ALA A 171 0.25 -6.48 11.47
N VAL A 172 -0.24 -6.39 10.24
CA VAL A 172 -0.14 -5.19 9.40
C VAL A 172 -1.54 -4.73 9.01
N LYS A 173 -1.81 -3.45 9.20
CA LYS A 173 -2.98 -2.75 8.68
C LYS A 173 -2.55 -1.76 7.61
N PHE A 174 -3.13 -1.87 6.42
CA PHE A 174 -2.89 -1.00 5.27
C PHE A 174 -4.17 -0.26 4.92
N GLU A 175 -4.11 1.07 4.78
CA GLU A 175 -5.25 1.93 4.52
C GLU A 175 -4.86 3.01 3.49
N VAL A 176 -5.55 3.06 2.34
CA VAL A 176 -5.28 4.06 1.31
C VAL A 176 -6.56 4.62 0.71
N LYS A 177 -6.52 5.93 0.41
CA LYS A 177 -7.55 6.64 -0.36
C LYS A 177 -6.89 7.16 -1.63
N LEU A 178 -7.26 6.58 -2.75
CA LEU A 178 -6.70 6.85 -4.07
C LEU A 178 -7.61 7.81 -4.84
N LYS A 179 -7.00 8.81 -5.47
CA LYS A 179 -7.69 9.83 -6.29
C LYS A 179 -7.14 9.86 -7.71
#